data_181e5d68b97e2d012e2aad0605a3d4a0
#
_entry.id   181e5d68b97e2d012e2aad0605a3d4a0
#
_cell.length_a   1.000
_cell.length_b   1.000
_cell.length_c   1.000
_cell.angle_alpha   90.00
_cell.angle_beta   90.00
_cell.angle_gamma   90.00
#
_symmetry.space_group_name_H-M   'P 1'
#
loop_
_entity.id
_entity.type
_entity.pdbx_description
1 polymer ?
#
loop_
_entity_poly.entity_id
_entity_poly.type
_entity_poly.pdbx_seq_one_letter_code
_entity_poly.pdbx_strand_id
1 'polypeptide(L)'
;MKNILTCSENISHEYCCTVVRIGEIEPIEGSDFLGKTMINGFSTVVRKDVVKEGSIMIYSANETELNEKFLAVNNQYEYGLCELNSNAEEVIRRKKLIEQLRSEDKFDEANELEVVNKQCVGFFNKYGRVKMIRLRGCPSFGYIFGIDALINYCPEVANINFEELIDQDFD
;
A
#
# COMPACT_ATOMS: atom_id res chain seq x y z
N MET A 1 7.33 13.52 -24.66
CA MET A 1 7.29 12.09 -24.22
C MET A 1 5.83 11.70 -24.17
N LYS A 2 5.44 10.53 -24.70
CA LYS A 2 4.04 10.10 -24.64
C LYS A 2 3.72 9.78 -23.17
N ASN A 3 2.66 10.38 -22.61
CA ASN A 3 2.20 10.04 -21.27
C ASN A 3 1.69 8.59 -21.30
N ILE A 4 2.28 7.72 -20.49
CA ILE A 4 1.89 6.31 -20.39
C ILE A 4 0.85 6.08 -19.27
N LEU A 5 0.65 7.07 -18.41
CA LEU A 5 -0.39 7.04 -17.39
C LEU A 5 -1.67 7.63 -17.96
N THR A 6 -2.54 6.78 -18.44
CA THR A 6 -3.82 7.14 -19.06
C THR A 6 -4.91 6.20 -18.62
N CYS A 7 -6.15 6.65 -18.65
CA CYS A 7 -7.31 5.78 -18.47
C CYS A 7 -7.70 5.11 -19.79
N SER A 8 -8.06 3.84 -19.72
CA SER A 8 -8.71 3.12 -20.81
C SER A 8 -10.11 3.69 -21.07
N GLU A 9 -10.54 3.74 -22.32
CA GLU A 9 -11.84 4.32 -22.72
C GLU A 9 -13.06 3.66 -22.06
N ASN A 10 -12.89 2.44 -21.56
CA ASN A 10 -13.97 1.63 -20.98
C ASN A 10 -13.96 1.53 -19.46
N ILE A 11 -13.07 2.23 -18.76
CA ILE A 11 -12.99 2.20 -17.31
C ILE A 11 -13.69 3.43 -16.72
N SER A 12 -14.49 3.20 -15.67
CA SER A 12 -15.05 4.29 -14.87
C SER A 12 -13.95 4.95 -14.07
N HIS A 13 -13.88 6.29 -14.11
CA HIS A 13 -12.97 7.10 -13.29
C HIS A 13 -13.13 6.86 -11.79
N GLU A 14 -14.25 6.28 -11.35
CA GLU A 14 -14.46 5.87 -9.94
C GLU A 14 -13.56 4.73 -9.49
N TYR A 15 -12.99 3.96 -10.42
CA TYR A 15 -12.15 2.79 -10.15
C TYR A 15 -10.73 2.94 -10.68
N CYS A 16 -10.27 4.17 -10.87
CA CYS A 16 -8.92 4.49 -11.31
C CYS A 16 -8.00 4.82 -10.15
N CYS A 17 -6.71 4.90 -10.46
CA CYS A 17 -5.73 5.57 -9.62
C CYS A 17 -5.66 7.05 -9.98
N THR A 18 -5.35 7.91 -9.02
CA THR A 18 -5.21 9.36 -9.21
C THR A 18 -3.87 9.82 -8.64
N VAL A 19 -3.18 10.68 -9.37
CA VAL A 19 -1.99 11.38 -8.83
C VAL A 19 -2.48 12.48 -7.90
N VAL A 20 -2.09 12.44 -6.62
CA VAL A 20 -2.59 13.38 -5.60
C VAL A 20 -1.46 14.06 -4.87
N ARG A 21 -1.68 15.32 -4.50
CA ARG A 21 -0.86 16.02 -3.50
C ARG A 21 -1.51 15.84 -2.14
N ILE A 22 -0.75 15.34 -1.18
CA ILE A 22 -1.24 15.14 0.17
C ILE A 22 -1.46 16.48 0.85
N GLY A 23 -2.67 16.71 1.32
CA GLY A 23 -3.03 17.88 2.11
C GLY A 23 -2.64 17.75 3.59
N GLU A 24 -3.35 18.46 4.44
CA GLU A 24 -3.18 18.38 5.89
C GLU A 24 -3.39 16.97 6.42
N ILE A 25 -2.53 16.55 7.33
CA ILE A 25 -2.62 15.26 8.03
C ILE A 25 -3.00 15.51 9.48
N GLU A 26 -4.25 15.31 9.81
CA GLU A 26 -4.76 15.41 11.18
C GLU A 26 -4.32 14.21 12.02
N PRO A 27 -3.88 14.43 13.28
CA PRO A 27 -3.54 13.34 14.18
C PRO A 27 -4.77 12.50 14.53
N ILE A 28 -4.57 11.21 14.79
CA ILE A 28 -5.59 10.31 15.33
C ILE A 28 -5.31 10.08 16.80
N GLU A 29 -6.32 10.32 17.63
CA GLU A 29 -6.22 10.10 19.07
C GLU A 29 -5.78 8.66 19.40
N GLY A 30 -4.82 8.53 20.30
CA GLY A 30 -4.27 7.23 20.72
C GLY A 30 -3.31 6.59 19.71
N SER A 31 -2.83 7.35 18.71
CA SER A 31 -1.82 6.88 17.78
C SER A 31 -0.77 7.93 17.45
N ASP A 32 0.48 7.62 17.74
CA ASP A 32 1.62 8.47 17.36
C ASP A 32 2.01 8.32 15.89
N PHE A 33 1.66 7.19 15.27
CA PHE A 33 2.10 6.82 13.91
C PHE A 33 1.07 7.06 12.81
N LEU A 34 -0.22 7.12 13.17
CA LEU A 34 -1.30 7.29 12.21
C LEU A 34 -1.83 8.72 12.21
N GLY A 35 -2.23 9.16 11.04
CA GLY A 35 -2.98 10.38 10.83
C GLY A 35 -4.07 10.14 9.78
N LYS A 36 -4.99 11.07 9.64
CA LYS A 36 -6.00 11.04 8.58
C LYS A 36 -5.84 12.27 7.68
N THR A 37 -6.06 12.07 6.41
CA THR A 37 -6.10 13.15 5.40
C THR A 37 -7.33 12.98 4.53
N MET A 38 -7.76 14.05 3.89
CA MET A 38 -8.88 14.02 2.95
C MET A 38 -8.36 13.94 1.52
N ILE A 39 -8.83 12.95 0.76
CA ILE A 39 -8.51 12.79 -0.66
C ILE A 39 -9.81 12.60 -1.41
N ASN A 40 -10.07 13.46 -2.40
CA ASN A 40 -11.29 13.41 -3.22
C ASN A 40 -12.59 13.36 -2.40
N GLY A 41 -12.61 14.02 -1.23
CA GLY A 41 -13.76 14.04 -0.32
C GLY A 41 -13.86 12.82 0.61
N PHE A 42 -12.92 11.90 0.57
CA PHE A 42 -12.90 10.72 1.43
C PHE A 42 -11.78 10.80 2.48
N SER A 43 -12.09 10.37 3.70
CA SER A 43 -11.10 10.24 4.76
C SER A 43 -10.23 9.01 4.52
N THR A 44 -8.91 9.20 4.55
CA THR A 44 -7.93 8.12 4.39
C THR A 44 -6.94 8.16 5.55
N VAL A 45 -6.75 7.04 6.20
CA VAL A 45 -5.77 6.90 7.28
C VAL A 45 -4.41 6.57 6.68
N VAL A 46 -3.39 7.30 7.11
CA VAL A 46 -2.03 7.19 6.60
C VAL A 46 -1.02 7.02 7.73
N ARG A 47 0.12 6.42 7.41
CA ARG A 47 1.28 6.39 8.31
C ARG A 47 2.07 7.69 8.14
N LYS A 48 2.20 8.46 9.21
CA LYS A 48 2.91 9.75 9.23
C LYS A 48 4.42 9.65 8.98
N ASP A 49 5.01 8.48 9.18
CA ASP A 49 6.41 8.21 8.85
C ASP A 49 6.67 8.02 7.35
N VAL A 50 5.65 7.61 6.61
CA VAL A 50 5.72 7.33 5.17
C VAL A 50 5.09 8.45 4.34
N VAL A 51 3.89 8.90 4.71
CA VAL A 51 3.13 9.91 3.97
C VAL A 51 3.34 11.27 4.63
N LYS A 52 3.75 12.26 3.84
CA LYS A 52 4.02 13.63 4.31
C LYS A 52 3.10 14.63 3.63
N GLU A 53 2.71 15.67 4.36
CA GLU A 53 2.00 16.82 3.78
C GLU A 53 2.80 17.42 2.62
N GLY A 54 2.11 17.79 1.55
CA GLY A 54 2.71 18.34 0.34
C GLY A 54 3.38 17.33 -0.59
N SER A 55 3.58 16.07 -0.16
CA SER A 55 4.14 15.04 -1.04
C SER A 55 3.18 14.61 -2.13
N ILE A 56 3.72 14.17 -3.26
CA ILE A 56 2.94 13.59 -4.35
C ILE A 56 2.91 12.08 -4.17
N MET A 57 1.71 11.54 -4.14
CA MET A 57 1.44 10.11 -3.96
C MET A 57 0.43 9.65 -5.00
N ILE A 58 0.22 8.36 -5.07
CA ILE A 58 -0.83 7.75 -5.87
C ILE A 58 -1.95 7.29 -4.95
N TYR A 59 -3.17 7.68 -5.27
CA TYR A 59 -4.38 7.27 -4.58
C TYR A 59 -5.17 6.30 -5.46
N SER A 60 -5.44 5.13 -4.95
CA SER A 60 -6.34 4.17 -5.58
C SER A 60 -7.69 4.21 -4.88
N ALA A 61 -8.73 4.49 -5.62
CA ALA A 61 -10.09 4.62 -5.09
C ALA A 61 -10.59 3.31 -4.47
N ASN A 62 -11.54 3.42 -3.55
CA ASN A 62 -12.21 2.24 -2.99
C ASN A 62 -12.87 1.42 -4.11
N GLU A 63 -12.88 0.09 -3.97
CA GLU A 63 -13.34 -0.90 -4.95
C GLU A 63 -12.47 -1.07 -6.21
N THR A 64 -11.40 -0.29 -6.39
CA THR A 64 -10.41 -0.54 -7.44
C THR A 64 -9.73 -1.89 -7.23
N GLU A 65 -9.53 -2.66 -8.30
CA GLU A 65 -8.74 -3.90 -8.28
C GLU A 65 -7.33 -3.60 -8.78
N LEU A 66 -6.35 -3.77 -7.89
CA LEU A 66 -4.94 -3.57 -8.22
C LEU A 66 -4.39 -4.81 -8.92
N ASN A 67 -3.54 -4.57 -9.91
CA ASN A 67 -2.91 -5.63 -10.68
C ASN A 67 -2.07 -6.58 -9.77
N GLU A 68 -2.20 -7.88 -9.98
CA GLU A 68 -1.50 -8.90 -9.19
C GLU A 68 0.01 -8.76 -9.23
N LYS A 69 0.59 -8.39 -10.38
CA LYS A 69 2.02 -8.15 -10.52
C LYS A 69 2.47 -6.92 -9.73
N PHE A 70 1.66 -5.85 -9.72
CA PHE A 70 1.91 -4.67 -8.89
C PHE A 70 1.95 -5.04 -7.40
N LEU A 71 0.98 -5.82 -6.94
CA LEU A 71 0.92 -6.26 -5.55
C LEU A 71 2.11 -7.15 -5.19
N ALA A 72 2.47 -8.10 -6.07
CA ALA A 72 3.57 -9.02 -5.86
C ALA A 72 4.94 -8.31 -5.76
N VAL A 73 5.26 -7.43 -6.72
CA VAL A 73 6.57 -6.74 -6.73
C VAL A 73 6.74 -5.76 -5.57
N ASN A 74 5.63 -5.27 -5.02
CA ASN A 74 5.60 -4.36 -3.87
C ASN A 74 5.31 -5.07 -2.54
N ASN A 75 5.28 -6.40 -2.51
CA ASN A 75 5.05 -7.24 -1.32
C ASN A 75 3.74 -6.88 -0.58
N GLN A 76 2.66 -6.60 -1.32
CA GLN A 76 1.41 -6.11 -0.78
C GLN A 76 0.40 -7.20 -0.42
N TYR A 77 0.66 -8.46 -0.75
CA TYR A 77 -0.18 -9.55 -0.26
C TYR A 77 0.00 -9.79 1.24
N GLU A 78 -1.08 -10.15 1.91
CA GLU A 78 -1.11 -10.41 3.36
C GLU A 78 -0.22 -11.60 3.78
N TYR A 79 0.03 -11.71 5.07
CA TYR A 79 0.94 -12.72 5.63
C TYR A 79 0.53 -14.17 5.29
N GLY A 80 -0.78 -14.45 5.18
CA GLY A 80 -1.30 -15.75 4.75
C GLY A 80 -1.05 -16.09 3.28
N LEU A 81 -0.76 -15.08 2.45
CA LEU A 81 -0.51 -15.19 1.00
C LEU A 81 0.90 -14.71 0.62
N CYS A 82 1.84 -14.73 1.57
CA CYS A 82 3.18 -14.20 1.36
C CYS A 82 3.97 -14.91 0.25
N GLU A 83 3.59 -16.12 -0.14
CA GLU A 83 4.16 -16.85 -1.27
C GLU A 83 3.94 -16.17 -2.62
N LEU A 84 2.97 -15.26 -2.72
CA LEU A 84 2.70 -14.46 -3.90
C LEU A 84 3.59 -13.22 -4.01
N ASN A 85 4.24 -12.83 -2.92
CA ASN A 85 5.12 -11.67 -2.87
C ASN A 85 6.51 -11.96 -3.42
N SER A 86 7.19 -10.93 -3.93
CA SER A 86 8.56 -11.05 -4.45
C SER A 86 9.58 -11.42 -3.36
N ASN A 87 9.33 -11.08 -2.08
CA ASN A 87 10.15 -11.44 -0.93
C ASN A 87 9.76 -12.78 -0.27
N ALA A 88 8.95 -13.60 -0.94
CA ALA A 88 8.37 -14.84 -0.41
C ALA A 88 9.41 -15.76 0.24
N GLU A 89 10.55 -15.96 -0.41
CA GLU A 89 11.60 -16.87 0.07
C GLU A 89 12.09 -16.48 1.47
N GLU A 90 12.34 -15.20 1.69
CA GLU A 90 12.81 -14.70 2.98
C GLU A 90 11.75 -14.83 4.08
N VAL A 91 10.51 -14.47 3.77
CA VAL A 91 9.38 -14.55 4.72
C VAL A 91 9.09 -16.00 5.09
N ILE A 92 9.10 -16.92 4.13
CA ILE A 92 8.88 -18.37 4.38
C ILE A 92 10.01 -18.97 5.21
N ARG A 93 11.25 -18.58 4.94
CA ARG A 93 12.40 -19.02 5.74
C ARG A 93 12.24 -18.61 7.20
N ARG A 94 11.84 -17.35 7.45
CA ARG A 94 11.56 -16.87 8.82
C ARG A 94 10.36 -17.58 9.46
N LYS A 95 9.31 -17.91 8.71
CA LYS A 95 8.17 -18.70 9.23
C LYS A 95 8.64 -20.05 9.80
N LYS A 96 9.49 -20.77 9.06
CA LYS A 96 10.05 -22.04 9.52
C LYS A 96 10.90 -21.88 10.78
N LEU A 97 11.71 -20.81 10.86
CA LEU A 97 12.49 -20.52 12.06
C LEU A 97 11.60 -20.18 13.26
N ILE A 98 10.51 -19.44 13.07
CA ILE A 98 9.52 -19.14 14.11
C ILE A 98 8.90 -20.44 14.66
N GLU A 99 8.52 -21.38 13.78
CA GLU A 99 7.98 -22.68 14.18
C GLU A 99 9.01 -23.47 15.00
N GLN A 100 10.28 -23.49 14.58
CA GLN A 100 11.36 -24.13 15.33
C GLN A 100 11.55 -23.49 16.70
N LEU A 101 11.65 -22.16 16.79
CA LEU A 101 11.82 -21.44 18.06
C LEU A 101 10.67 -21.73 19.03
N ARG A 102 9.43 -21.79 18.54
CA ARG A 102 8.27 -22.17 19.35
C ARG A 102 8.33 -23.60 19.85
N SER A 103 8.86 -24.53 19.04
CA SER A 103 9.06 -25.92 19.47
C SER A 103 10.17 -26.07 20.53
N GLU A 104 11.07 -25.10 20.62
CA GLU A 104 12.15 -25.01 21.62
C GLU A 104 11.77 -24.16 22.84
N ASP A 105 10.47 -23.77 22.98
CA ASP A 105 9.95 -22.89 24.04
C ASP A 105 10.56 -21.47 24.06
N LYS A 106 11.15 -21.03 22.95
CA LYS A 106 11.74 -19.69 22.77
C LYS A 106 10.71 -18.71 22.22
N PHE A 107 9.64 -18.45 22.99
CA PHE A 107 8.49 -17.69 22.52
C PHE A 107 8.80 -16.21 22.26
N ASP A 108 9.64 -15.58 23.06
CA ASP A 108 9.96 -14.15 22.89
C ASP A 108 10.72 -13.92 21.58
N GLU A 109 11.74 -14.72 21.28
CA GLU A 109 12.48 -14.66 20.02
C GLU A 109 11.57 -14.94 18.81
N ALA A 110 10.69 -15.92 18.92
CA ALA A 110 9.71 -16.25 17.88
C ALA A 110 8.74 -15.07 17.61
N ASN A 111 8.27 -14.40 18.66
CA ASN A 111 7.36 -13.27 18.54
C ASN A 111 8.03 -12.05 17.92
N GLU A 112 9.28 -11.74 18.30
CA GLU A 112 10.05 -10.66 17.68
C GLU A 112 10.23 -10.91 16.17
N LEU A 113 10.58 -12.14 15.80
CA LEU A 113 10.76 -12.50 14.40
C LEU A 113 9.45 -12.48 13.60
N GLU A 114 8.33 -12.83 14.23
CA GLU A 114 7.00 -12.74 13.61
C GLU A 114 6.59 -11.29 13.34
N VAL A 115 6.90 -10.36 14.25
CA VAL A 115 6.67 -8.92 14.04
C VAL A 115 7.44 -8.43 12.82
N VAL A 116 8.72 -8.80 12.68
CA VAL A 116 9.53 -8.48 11.51
C VAL A 116 8.90 -9.03 10.24
N ASN A 117 8.47 -10.29 10.24
CA ASN A 117 7.83 -10.90 9.07
C ASN A 117 6.54 -10.18 8.65
N LYS A 118 5.70 -9.81 9.62
CA LYS A 118 4.46 -9.07 9.34
C LYS A 118 4.69 -7.67 8.79
N GLN A 119 5.84 -7.05 9.11
CA GLN A 119 6.24 -5.76 8.54
C GLN A 119 6.74 -5.86 7.09
N CYS A 120 7.14 -7.06 6.65
CA CYS A 120 7.65 -7.31 5.30
C CYS A 120 6.57 -7.67 4.28
N VAL A 121 5.30 -7.67 4.67
CA VAL A 121 4.16 -8.01 3.82
C VAL A 121 3.08 -6.95 3.89
N GLY A 122 2.16 -6.97 2.96
CA GLY A 122 1.01 -6.07 2.93
C GLY A 122 -0.24 -6.66 3.61
N PHE A 123 -1.40 -6.23 3.14
CA PHE A 123 -2.70 -6.60 3.68
C PHE A 123 -3.73 -6.98 2.60
N PHE A 124 -3.32 -7.04 1.34
CA PHE A 124 -4.23 -7.40 0.25
C PHE A 124 -4.48 -8.91 0.18
N ASN A 125 -5.73 -9.27 -0.02
CA ASN A 125 -6.10 -10.64 -0.37
C ASN A 125 -5.78 -10.92 -1.85
N LYS A 126 -6.03 -12.14 -2.29
CA LYS A 126 -5.76 -12.60 -3.67
C LYS A 126 -6.47 -11.82 -4.78
N TYR A 127 -7.53 -11.10 -4.45
CA TYR A 127 -8.31 -10.33 -5.45
C TYR A 127 -7.76 -8.92 -5.66
N GLY A 128 -6.89 -8.43 -4.79
CA GLY A 128 -6.27 -7.11 -4.90
C GLY A 128 -7.23 -5.92 -4.83
N ARG A 129 -8.45 -6.13 -4.30
CA ARG A 129 -9.46 -5.08 -4.23
C ARG A 129 -9.23 -4.14 -3.07
N VAL A 130 -9.19 -2.85 -3.35
CA VAL A 130 -9.13 -1.78 -2.34
C VAL A 130 -10.46 -1.71 -1.60
N LYS A 131 -10.43 -1.90 -0.29
CA LYS A 131 -11.64 -1.89 0.56
C LYS A 131 -11.52 -0.83 1.65
N MET A 132 -12.66 -0.27 2.04
CA MET A 132 -12.74 0.52 3.25
C MET A 132 -12.37 -0.32 4.46
N ILE A 133 -11.47 0.20 5.29
CA ILE A 133 -11.08 -0.41 6.56
C ILE A 133 -11.28 0.59 7.70
N ARG A 134 -11.30 0.10 8.93
CA ARG A 134 -11.30 0.96 10.13
C ARG A 134 -9.99 0.81 10.87
N LEU A 135 -9.32 1.92 11.12
CA LEU A 135 -8.07 1.98 11.87
C LEU A 135 -8.27 2.93 13.05
N ARG A 136 -8.11 2.43 14.27
CA ARG A 136 -8.35 3.21 15.50
C ARG A 136 -9.72 3.91 15.52
N GLY A 137 -10.77 3.24 15.03
CA GLY A 137 -12.11 3.79 14.95
C GLY A 137 -12.37 4.74 13.76
N CYS A 138 -11.35 5.18 13.06
CA CYS A 138 -11.47 6.05 11.89
C CYS A 138 -11.68 5.22 10.62
N PRO A 139 -12.69 5.53 9.80
CA PRO A 139 -12.83 4.93 8.49
C PRO A 139 -11.71 5.41 7.56
N SER A 140 -11.14 4.49 6.78
CA SER A 140 -10.14 4.77 5.77
C SER A 140 -10.62 4.24 4.43
N PHE A 141 -10.81 5.15 3.47
CA PHE A 141 -11.23 4.85 2.11
C PHE A 141 -10.04 4.96 1.18
N GLY A 142 -9.95 4.05 0.21
CA GLY A 142 -8.88 4.03 -0.75
C GLY A 142 -7.54 3.52 -0.20
N TYR A 143 -6.56 3.49 -1.09
CA TYR A 143 -5.21 3.06 -0.80
C TYR A 143 -4.21 4.07 -1.36
N ILE A 144 -3.26 4.50 -0.53
CA ILE A 144 -2.20 5.43 -0.91
C ILE A 144 -0.89 4.68 -1.01
N PHE A 145 -0.16 4.91 -2.10
CA PHE A 145 1.20 4.40 -2.27
C PHE A 145 2.12 5.42 -2.94
N GLY A 146 3.42 5.25 -2.74
CA GLY A 146 4.43 6.13 -3.31
C GLY A 146 4.67 5.88 -4.81
N ILE A 147 5.25 6.87 -5.47
CA ILE A 147 5.68 6.77 -6.87
C ILE A 147 6.69 5.64 -7.06
N ASP A 148 7.52 5.36 -6.07
CA ASP A 148 8.47 4.24 -6.06
C ASP A 148 7.79 2.89 -6.25
N ALA A 149 6.63 2.66 -5.67
CA ALA A 149 5.85 1.44 -5.89
C ALA A 149 5.39 1.30 -7.34
N LEU A 150 5.03 2.41 -7.98
CA LEU A 150 4.67 2.42 -9.40
C LEU A 150 5.90 2.16 -10.29
N ILE A 151 7.05 2.74 -9.94
CA ILE A 151 8.34 2.50 -10.64
C ILE A 151 8.75 1.02 -10.53
N ASN A 152 8.57 0.38 -9.37
CA ASN A 152 8.85 -1.05 -9.20
C ASN A 152 8.02 -1.94 -10.14
N TYR A 153 6.81 -1.52 -10.45
CA TYR A 153 5.91 -2.22 -11.37
C TYR A 153 6.16 -1.86 -12.84
N CYS A 154 6.35 -0.59 -13.12
CA CYS A 154 6.54 -0.04 -14.46
C CYS A 154 7.70 0.97 -14.45
N PRO A 155 8.96 0.52 -14.66
CA PRO A 155 10.14 1.38 -14.58
C PRO A 155 10.14 2.59 -15.51
N GLU A 156 9.39 2.54 -16.61
CA GLU A 156 9.26 3.62 -17.58
C GLU A 156 8.68 4.90 -16.98
N VAL A 157 7.89 4.79 -15.89
CA VAL A 157 7.30 5.95 -15.23
C VAL A 157 8.32 6.78 -14.43
N ALA A 158 9.54 6.28 -14.21
CA ALA A 158 10.59 7.00 -13.48
C ALA A 158 10.96 8.35 -14.10
N ASN A 159 10.70 8.53 -15.40
CA ASN A 159 11.00 9.77 -16.14
C ASN A 159 9.80 10.72 -16.26
N ILE A 160 8.68 10.40 -15.63
CA ILE A 160 7.46 11.23 -15.67
C ILE A 160 7.58 12.36 -14.64
N ASN A 161 7.16 13.56 -15.04
CA ASN A 161 6.98 14.68 -14.12
C ASN A 161 5.58 14.59 -13.46
N PHE A 162 5.50 13.97 -12.28
CA PHE A 162 4.24 13.79 -11.56
C PHE A 162 3.62 15.10 -11.07
N GLU A 163 4.39 16.19 -10.94
CA GLU A 163 3.82 17.53 -10.64
C GLU A 163 2.82 18.00 -11.70
N GLU A 164 3.05 17.66 -12.95
CA GLU A 164 2.18 18.03 -14.06
C GLU A 164 0.93 17.12 -14.17
N LEU A 165 0.89 16.03 -13.41
CA LEU A 165 -0.17 15.03 -13.47
C LEU A 165 -1.08 15.04 -12.24
N ILE A 166 -0.91 16.01 -11.33
CA ILE A 166 -1.78 16.11 -10.14
C ILE A 166 -3.25 16.21 -10.59
N ASP A 167 -4.12 15.46 -9.91
CA ASP A 167 -5.54 15.29 -10.21
C ASP A 167 -5.85 14.54 -11.51
N GLN A 168 -4.83 13.94 -12.15
CA GLN A 168 -5.04 13.08 -13.31
C GLN A 168 -5.27 11.63 -12.88
N ASP A 169 -6.32 11.04 -13.45
CA ASP A 169 -6.63 9.61 -13.30
C ASP A 169 -5.90 8.77 -14.34
N PHE A 170 -5.63 7.51 -13.95
CA PHE A 170 -5.06 6.47 -14.83
C PHE A 170 -5.43 5.07 -14.34
N ASP A 171 -5.33 4.06 -15.21
CA ASP A 171 -5.56 2.64 -14.93
C ASP A 171 -4.35 1.74 -15.24
#